data_b598801c54fc3609b377fc991610c973
#
_entry.id   b598801c54fc3609b377fc991610c973
#
_cell.length_a   1.000
_cell.length_b   1.000
_cell.length_c   1.000
_cell.angle_alpha   90.00
_cell.angle_beta   90.00
_cell.angle_gamma   90.00
#
_symmetry.space_group_name_H-M   'P 1'
#
loop_
_entity.id
_entity.type
_entity.pdbx_description
1 polymer ?
#
loop_
_entity_poly.entity_id
_entity_poly.type
_entity_poly.pdbx_seq_one_letter_code
_entity_poly.pdbx_strand_id
1 'polypeptide(L)'
;HRTFTEWLDGSVIDENNPELRQIDLDIYDANNPNQPKYTSNFIEIYRDAQISRNRKITNWVLDKLQEFKKKGYENREYGFVVHRTMADPKWLDPSIDPNGRKPNWCFLGEPEVVNNSPIGLARYCSLRSWLSQWSYDYARGDGLSCAKDITVPCLVIGNTDDDGITPSHTNNLFEAIGHSNKRLDWIEGANHYYFGQPEKSNESAQTCKAWLNEQRLI
;
A
#
# COMPACT_ATOMS: atom_id res chain seq x y z
N HIS A 1 -7.72 2.56 -2.06
CA HIS A 1 -6.67 1.63 -2.37
C HIS A 1 -6.38 0.76 -1.16
N ARG A 2 -6.86 -0.51 -1.18
CA ARG A 2 -6.85 -1.37 0.02
C ARG A 2 -5.45 -1.68 0.51
N THR A 3 -4.48 -1.88 -0.39
CA THR A 3 -3.07 -2.12 -0.06
C THR A 3 -2.47 -0.98 0.78
N PHE A 4 -2.81 0.29 0.48
CA PHE A 4 -2.34 1.41 1.31
C PHE A 4 -2.82 1.32 2.75
N THR A 5 -4.03 0.82 3.00
CA THR A 5 -4.55 0.67 4.37
C THR A 5 -3.65 -0.26 5.19
N GLU A 6 -3.04 -1.27 4.57
CA GLU A 6 -2.08 -2.17 5.22
C GLU A 6 -0.78 -1.48 5.68
N TRP A 7 -0.52 -0.26 5.21
CA TRP A 7 0.66 0.53 5.58
C TRP A 7 0.37 1.61 6.64
N LEU A 8 -0.90 1.85 6.99
CA LEU A 8 -1.24 2.73 8.10
C LEU A 8 -0.76 2.12 9.42
N ASP A 9 -0.18 2.93 10.29
CA ASP A 9 0.12 2.49 11.64
C ASP A 9 -1.17 2.32 12.44
N GLY A 10 -1.56 1.07 12.70
CA GLY A 10 -2.78 0.72 13.42
C GLY A 10 -2.78 1.12 14.90
N SER A 11 -1.62 1.45 15.45
CA SER A 11 -1.47 1.82 16.87
C SER A 11 -1.90 3.27 17.18
N VAL A 12 -1.99 4.16 16.18
CA VAL A 12 -2.31 5.59 16.37
C VAL A 12 -3.75 5.77 16.88
N ILE A 13 -3.89 6.39 18.04
CA ILE A 13 -5.17 6.63 18.71
C ILE A 13 -5.79 7.96 18.27
N ASP A 14 -4.95 9.01 18.13
CA ASP A 14 -5.38 10.37 17.80
C ASP A 14 -4.55 10.94 16.63
N GLU A 15 -5.24 11.34 15.56
CA GLU A 15 -4.58 11.93 14.37
C GLU A 15 -3.96 13.31 14.65
N ASN A 16 -4.42 14.02 15.67
CA ASN A 16 -3.83 15.31 16.11
C ASN A 16 -2.64 15.12 17.05
N ASN A 17 -2.48 13.93 17.62
CA ASN A 17 -1.35 13.54 18.47
C ASN A 17 -0.86 12.14 18.10
N PRO A 18 -0.11 12.00 17.01
CA PRO A 18 0.32 10.69 16.48
C PRO A 18 1.32 9.97 17.40
N GLU A 19 1.82 10.63 18.44
CA GLU A 19 2.64 10.00 19.48
C GLU A 19 1.80 9.26 20.53
N LEU A 20 0.50 9.51 20.59
CA LEU A 20 -0.42 8.76 21.42
C LEU A 20 -0.79 7.44 20.72
N ARG A 21 -0.16 6.35 21.15
CA ARG A 21 -0.26 5.03 20.54
C ARG A 21 -0.71 3.96 21.53
N GLN A 22 -1.34 2.94 21.01
CA GLN A 22 -1.65 1.72 21.75
C GLN A 22 -0.44 0.79 21.68
N ILE A 23 0.24 0.54 22.81
CA ILE A 23 1.53 -0.17 22.88
C ILE A 23 1.44 -1.58 22.29
N ASP A 24 0.38 -2.32 22.58
CA ASP A 24 0.18 -3.69 22.10
C ASP A 24 -0.12 -3.79 20.60
N LEU A 25 -0.34 -2.66 19.92
CA LEU A 25 -0.45 -2.53 18.47
C LEU A 25 0.73 -1.78 17.82
N ASP A 26 1.62 -1.15 18.58
CA ASP A 26 2.78 -0.47 17.99
C ASP A 26 3.86 -1.50 17.64
N ILE A 27 3.91 -1.87 16.37
CA ILE A 27 4.86 -2.87 15.87
C ILE A 27 6.33 -2.44 15.96
N TYR A 28 6.59 -1.18 16.25
CA TYR A 28 7.95 -0.63 16.44
C TYR A 28 8.31 -0.43 17.91
N ASP A 29 7.38 -0.57 18.86
CA ASP A 29 7.67 -0.43 20.28
C ASP A 29 8.27 -1.74 20.83
N ALA A 30 9.46 -1.64 21.43
CA ALA A 30 10.13 -2.78 22.03
C ALA A 30 9.35 -3.40 23.22
N ASN A 31 8.42 -2.65 23.84
CA ASN A 31 7.56 -3.14 24.90
C ASN A 31 6.26 -3.77 24.39
N ASN A 32 6.02 -3.78 23.10
CA ASN A 32 4.87 -4.49 22.53
C ASN A 32 5.00 -5.99 22.85
N PRO A 33 4.01 -6.61 23.49
CA PRO A 33 4.05 -8.05 23.77
C PRO A 33 4.02 -8.91 22.51
N ASN A 34 3.59 -8.33 21.37
CA ASN A 34 3.55 -8.99 20.08
C ASN A 34 4.79 -8.60 19.25
N GLN A 35 5.80 -9.46 19.27
CA GLN A 35 7.03 -9.26 18.49
C GLN A 35 7.05 -10.19 17.26
N PRO A 36 7.84 -9.90 16.23
CA PRO A 36 8.10 -10.88 15.16
C PRO A 36 8.70 -12.18 15.76
N LYS A 37 8.21 -13.38 15.42
CA LYS A 37 7.21 -13.68 14.37
C LYS A 37 5.79 -13.50 14.92
N TYR A 38 5.00 -12.75 14.18
CA TYR A 38 3.63 -12.45 14.59
C TYR A 38 2.68 -13.64 14.44
N THR A 39 1.75 -13.79 15.38
CA THR A 39 0.67 -14.77 15.27
C THR A 39 -0.39 -14.31 14.25
N SER A 40 -1.12 -15.27 13.65
CA SER A 40 -2.22 -14.93 12.74
C SER A 40 -3.30 -14.08 13.43
N ASN A 41 -3.57 -14.36 14.71
CA ASN A 41 -4.52 -13.56 15.51
C ASN A 41 -4.06 -12.11 15.68
N PHE A 42 -2.76 -11.87 15.95
CA PHE A 42 -2.24 -10.50 16.01
C PHE A 42 -2.36 -9.79 14.66
N ILE A 43 -2.02 -10.47 13.57
CA ILE A 43 -2.13 -9.88 12.22
C ILE A 43 -3.59 -9.47 11.92
N GLU A 44 -4.56 -10.30 12.25
CA GLU A 44 -5.99 -9.99 12.07
C GLU A 44 -6.38 -8.74 12.88
N ILE A 45 -6.07 -8.71 14.18
CA ILE A 45 -6.34 -7.56 15.06
C ILE A 45 -5.66 -6.28 14.53
N TYR A 46 -4.41 -6.40 14.08
CA TYR A 46 -3.67 -5.25 13.54
C TYR A 46 -4.29 -4.73 12.24
N ARG A 47 -4.70 -5.62 11.32
CA ARG A 47 -5.40 -5.24 10.08
C ARG A 47 -6.74 -4.55 10.38
N ASP A 48 -7.49 -5.02 11.34
CA ASP A 48 -8.73 -4.38 11.77
C ASP A 48 -8.48 -2.97 12.35
N ALA A 49 -7.42 -2.80 13.12
CA ALA A 49 -7.02 -1.49 13.63
C ALA A 49 -6.63 -0.52 12.49
N GLN A 50 -5.89 -0.99 11.49
CA GLN A 50 -5.55 -0.21 10.30
C GLN A 50 -6.79 0.21 9.50
N ILE A 51 -7.74 -0.69 9.27
CA ILE A 51 -9.01 -0.40 8.59
C ILE A 51 -9.85 0.59 9.41
N SER A 52 -9.93 0.38 10.71
CA SER A 52 -10.65 1.28 11.63
C SER A 52 -10.06 2.69 11.59
N ARG A 53 -8.74 2.83 11.64
CA ARG A 53 -8.05 4.13 11.50
C ARG A 53 -8.34 4.78 10.16
N ASN A 54 -8.28 4.05 9.05
CA ASN A 54 -8.60 4.57 7.72
C ASN A 54 -10.02 5.12 7.66
N ARG A 55 -10.99 4.36 8.19
CA ARG A 55 -12.39 4.79 8.26
C ARG A 55 -12.61 6.02 9.13
N LYS A 56 -11.88 6.14 10.25
CA LYS A 56 -11.91 7.32 11.13
C LYS A 56 -11.48 8.59 10.37
N ILE A 57 -10.35 8.51 9.65
CA ILE A 57 -9.88 9.61 8.79
C ILE A 57 -10.91 9.90 7.68
N THR A 58 -11.44 8.88 7.03
CA THR A 58 -12.45 9.03 5.97
C THR A 58 -13.71 9.73 6.47
N ASN A 59 -14.22 9.37 7.64
CA ASN A 59 -15.39 10.04 8.23
C ASN A 59 -15.11 11.50 8.52
N TRP A 60 -13.95 11.82 9.10
CA TRP A 60 -13.54 13.21 9.30
C TRP A 60 -13.47 14.00 7.98
N VAL A 61 -12.95 13.40 6.91
CA VAL A 61 -12.91 14.03 5.57
C VAL A 61 -14.33 14.31 5.05
N LEU A 62 -15.24 13.35 5.18
CA LEU A 62 -16.64 13.51 4.76
C LEU A 62 -17.35 14.61 5.54
N ASP A 63 -17.14 14.69 6.87
CA ASP A 63 -17.69 15.73 7.71
C ASP A 63 -17.18 17.13 7.32
N LYS A 64 -15.90 17.25 7.01
CA LYS A 64 -15.30 18.49 6.52
C LYS A 64 -15.87 18.94 5.17
N LEU A 65 -16.04 18.03 4.23
CA LEU A 65 -16.69 18.35 2.95
C LEU A 65 -18.14 18.79 3.13
N GLN A 66 -18.87 18.14 4.04
CA GLN A 66 -20.23 18.52 4.36
C GLN A 66 -20.31 19.91 5.05
N GLU A 67 -19.37 20.20 5.97
CA GLU A 67 -19.25 21.53 6.57
C GLU A 67 -19.04 22.63 5.51
N PHE A 68 -18.13 22.41 4.55
CA PHE A 68 -17.90 23.36 3.47
C PHE A 68 -19.13 23.55 2.58
N LYS A 69 -19.83 22.46 2.24
CA LYS A 69 -21.07 22.52 1.48
C LYS A 69 -22.13 23.37 2.20
N LYS A 70 -22.34 23.17 3.51
CA LYS A 70 -23.28 23.95 4.31
C LYS A 70 -22.94 25.44 4.33
N LYS A 71 -21.66 25.81 4.19
CA LYS A 71 -21.18 27.21 4.15
C LYS A 71 -21.16 27.79 2.72
N GLY A 72 -21.65 27.09 1.71
CA GLY A 72 -21.63 27.53 0.32
C GLY A 72 -20.27 27.41 -0.39
N TYR A 73 -19.34 26.64 0.16
CA TYR A 73 -17.98 26.43 -0.38
C TYR A 73 -17.81 25.04 -0.99
N GLU A 74 -18.71 24.61 -1.85
CA GLU A 74 -18.76 23.25 -2.38
C GLU A 74 -17.46 22.78 -3.09
N ASN A 75 -16.75 23.70 -3.74
CA ASN A 75 -15.50 23.42 -4.46
C ASN A 75 -14.24 23.66 -3.64
N ARG A 76 -14.37 24.01 -2.36
CA ARG A 76 -13.21 24.27 -1.50
C ARG A 76 -12.49 22.97 -1.18
N GLU A 77 -11.16 23.01 -1.29
CA GLU A 77 -10.27 21.96 -0.81
C GLU A 77 -9.61 22.37 0.49
N TYR A 78 -9.17 21.36 1.24
CA TYR A 78 -8.41 21.52 2.46
C TYR A 78 -7.31 20.46 2.48
N GLY A 79 -6.07 20.88 2.71
CA GLY A 79 -4.93 19.98 2.84
C GLY A 79 -4.74 19.56 4.30
N PHE A 80 -4.40 18.28 4.51
CA PHE A 80 -4.12 17.74 5.84
C PHE A 80 -2.99 16.70 5.78
N VAL A 81 -2.41 16.45 6.94
CA VAL A 81 -1.33 15.46 7.08
C VAL A 81 -1.89 14.18 7.68
N VAL A 82 -1.46 13.05 7.14
CA VAL A 82 -1.68 11.73 7.74
C VAL A 82 -0.32 11.21 8.22
N HIS A 83 -0.16 11.10 9.52
CA HIS A 83 1.06 10.63 10.14
C HIS A 83 1.17 9.10 10.09
N ARG A 84 2.39 8.56 10.15
CA ARG A 84 2.64 7.14 10.34
C ARG A 84 1.92 6.26 9.32
N THR A 85 2.40 6.29 8.08
CA THR A 85 1.81 5.58 6.94
C THR A 85 2.71 4.49 6.39
N MET A 86 3.69 4.01 7.17
CA MET A 86 4.66 2.99 6.78
C MET A 86 4.84 1.95 7.88
N ALA A 87 3.75 1.24 8.24
CA ALA A 87 3.72 0.27 9.33
C ALA A 87 3.02 -1.05 8.91
N ASP A 88 3.68 -1.81 8.04
CA ASP A 88 3.22 -3.15 7.67
C ASP A 88 4.01 -4.23 8.42
N PRO A 89 3.37 -5.12 9.18
CA PRO A 89 4.02 -6.26 9.82
C PRO A 89 4.88 -7.11 8.88
N LYS A 90 4.56 -7.16 7.59
CA LYS A 90 5.33 -7.88 6.56
C LYS A 90 6.78 -7.41 6.45
N TRP A 91 7.09 -6.14 6.72
CA TRP A 91 8.45 -5.62 6.68
C TRP A 91 9.31 -6.09 7.86
N LEU A 92 8.69 -6.34 9.01
CA LEU A 92 9.37 -6.81 10.22
C LEU A 92 9.41 -8.34 10.30
N ASP A 93 8.40 -9.01 9.75
CA ASP A 93 8.30 -10.47 9.71
C ASP A 93 8.29 -10.98 8.27
N PRO A 94 9.44 -11.40 7.72
CA PRO A 94 9.52 -11.90 6.35
C PRO A 94 8.81 -13.24 6.13
N SER A 95 8.33 -13.91 7.18
CA SER A 95 7.53 -15.13 7.05
C SER A 95 6.07 -14.86 6.63
N ILE A 96 5.63 -13.59 6.72
CA ILE A 96 4.32 -13.16 6.24
C ILE A 96 4.44 -12.84 4.74
N ASP A 97 3.74 -13.62 3.90
CA ASP A 97 3.80 -13.51 2.44
C ASP A 97 5.26 -13.49 1.92
N PRO A 98 5.98 -14.61 2.08
CA PRO A 98 7.44 -14.66 1.94
C PRO A 98 7.90 -14.43 0.49
N ASN A 99 8.99 -13.69 0.37
CA ASN A 99 9.75 -13.46 -0.87
C ASN A 99 11.21 -13.11 -0.51
N GLY A 100 12.02 -12.69 -1.49
CA GLY A 100 13.43 -12.36 -1.26
C GLY A 100 13.71 -10.99 -0.64
N ARG A 101 12.68 -10.24 -0.20
CA ARG A 101 12.87 -8.90 0.41
C ARG A 101 13.75 -8.95 1.66
N LYS A 102 14.53 -7.89 1.85
CA LYS A 102 15.36 -7.73 3.05
C LYS A 102 14.48 -7.51 4.29
N PRO A 103 14.69 -8.25 5.40
CA PRO A 103 14.03 -7.99 6.67
C PRO A 103 14.31 -6.57 7.19
N ASN A 104 13.36 -5.98 7.91
CA ASN A 104 13.41 -4.60 8.43
C ASN A 104 13.71 -3.57 7.33
N TRP A 105 13.13 -3.78 6.15
CA TRP A 105 13.30 -2.89 5.00
C TRP A 105 12.01 -2.78 4.20
N CYS A 106 11.70 -1.57 3.75
CA CYS A 106 10.64 -1.30 2.79
C CYS A 106 11.21 -0.49 1.61
N PHE A 107 10.43 -0.32 0.56
CA PHE A 107 10.83 0.40 -0.65
C PHE A 107 11.25 1.88 -0.45
N LEU A 108 11.07 2.43 0.73
CA LEU A 108 11.53 3.77 1.12
C LEU A 108 12.68 3.75 2.14
N GLY A 109 13.13 2.58 2.58
CA GLY A 109 14.20 2.41 3.55
C GLY A 109 13.79 1.66 4.81
N GLU A 110 14.38 2.01 5.95
CA GLU A 110 14.06 1.42 7.25
C GLU A 110 12.63 1.82 7.68
N PRO A 111 11.71 0.85 7.89
CA PRO A 111 10.28 1.15 8.03
C PRO A 111 9.94 2.06 9.20
N GLU A 112 10.56 1.88 10.37
CA GLU A 112 10.32 2.73 11.54
C GLU A 112 10.73 4.18 11.28
N VAL A 113 11.91 4.38 10.68
CA VAL A 113 12.41 5.71 10.32
C VAL A 113 11.47 6.38 9.32
N VAL A 114 11.03 5.66 8.29
CA VAL A 114 10.08 6.18 7.29
C VAL A 114 8.71 6.45 7.91
N ASN A 115 8.24 5.57 8.80
CA ASN A 115 6.96 5.75 9.51
C ASN A 115 6.93 7.05 10.33
N ASN A 116 8.04 7.41 10.95
CA ASN A 116 8.19 8.62 11.76
C ASN A 116 8.59 9.87 10.97
N SER A 117 9.05 9.72 9.73
CA SER A 117 9.55 10.83 8.91
C SER A 117 8.44 11.69 8.29
N PRO A 118 8.76 12.90 7.77
CA PRO A 118 7.79 13.74 7.05
C PRO A 118 7.46 13.20 5.66
N ILE A 119 8.19 12.22 5.15
CA ILE A 119 7.93 11.56 3.86
C ILE A 119 7.13 10.27 4.07
N GLY A 120 6.39 9.85 3.05
CA GLY A 120 5.59 8.64 3.06
C GLY A 120 4.36 8.78 2.17
N LEU A 121 3.77 7.66 1.80
CA LEU A 121 2.54 7.68 1.01
C LEU A 121 1.39 8.31 1.81
N ALA A 122 0.54 9.06 1.13
CA ALA A 122 -0.58 9.78 1.73
C ALA A 122 -0.20 10.76 2.87
N ARG A 123 1.09 11.06 3.07
CA ARG A 123 1.56 11.94 4.14
C ARG A 123 0.93 13.32 4.09
N TYR A 124 0.68 13.84 2.91
CA TYR A 124 -0.09 15.06 2.69
C TYR A 124 -1.19 14.79 1.67
N CYS A 125 -2.43 15.05 2.04
CA CYS A 125 -3.61 14.84 1.21
C CYS A 125 -4.49 16.08 1.15
N SER A 126 -5.25 16.23 0.07
CA SER A 126 -6.48 17.02 0.09
C SER A 126 -7.67 16.12 0.42
N LEU A 127 -8.79 16.71 0.83
CA LEU A 127 -9.98 15.95 1.23
C LEU A 127 -10.43 14.98 0.12
N ARG A 128 -10.53 15.47 -1.12
CA ARG A 128 -10.98 14.63 -2.24
C ARG A 128 -9.92 13.67 -2.74
N SER A 129 -8.62 14.01 -2.64
CA SER A 129 -7.55 13.06 -2.97
C SER A 129 -7.53 11.89 -2.00
N TRP A 130 -7.78 12.14 -0.70
CA TRP A 130 -7.94 11.06 0.27
C TRP A 130 -9.05 10.10 -0.15
N LEU A 131 -10.27 10.61 -0.42
CA LEU A 131 -11.39 9.75 -0.82
C LEU A 131 -11.09 8.96 -2.10
N SER A 132 -10.50 9.60 -3.10
CA SER A 132 -10.29 8.96 -4.40
C SER A 132 -9.14 7.96 -4.44
N GLN A 133 -8.10 8.12 -3.58
CA GLN A 133 -6.88 7.31 -3.62
C GLN A 133 -6.67 6.43 -2.39
N TRP A 134 -6.97 6.92 -1.20
CA TRP A 134 -6.48 6.32 0.04
C TRP A 134 -7.55 5.74 0.96
N SER A 135 -8.79 6.20 0.84
CA SER A 135 -9.90 5.66 1.62
C SER A 135 -10.13 4.18 1.34
N TYR A 136 -10.30 3.38 2.40
CA TYR A 136 -10.59 1.96 2.28
C TYR A 136 -11.91 1.69 1.55
N ASP A 137 -12.94 2.50 1.82
CA ASP A 137 -14.29 2.26 1.31
C ASP A 137 -14.62 3.09 0.05
N TYR A 138 -13.91 4.21 -0.23
CA TYR A 138 -14.24 5.16 -1.30
C TYR A 138 -13.20 5.22 -2.42
N ALA A 139 -12.00 4.61 -2.25
CA ALA A 139 -10.97 4.69 -3.26
C ALA A 139 -11.42 4.11 -4.60
N ARG A 140 -11.17 4.86 -5.67
CA ARG A 140 -11.47 4.44 -7.05
C ARG A 140 -10.39 3.57 -7.67
N GLY A 141 -9.24 3.48 -7.01
CA GLY A 141 -8.08 2.71 -7.45
C GLY A 141 -7.98 1.33 -6.78
N ASP A 142 -9.10 0.68 -6.46
CA ASP A 142 -9.06 -0.71 -6.00
C ASP A 142 -8.70 -1.64 -7.17
N GLY A 143 -7.43 -2.06 -7.21
CA GLY A 143 -6.87 -2.85 -8.30
C GLY A 143 -7.64 -4.15 -8.54
N LEU A 144 -8.05 -4.86 -7.49
CA LEU A 144 -8.76 -6.13 -7.64
C LEU A 144 -10.16 -5.93 -8.24
N SER A 145 -10.86 -4.87 -7.86
CA SER A 145 -12.17 -4.56 -8.43
C SER A 145 -12.06 -4.06 -9.86
N CYS A 146 -11.09 -3.17 -10.14
CA CYS A 146 -10.90 -2.60 -11.48
C CYS A 146 -10.35 -3.60 -12.49
N ALA A 147 -9.50 -4.54 -12.05
CA ALA A 147 -8.88 -5.53 -12.94
C ALA A 147 -9.90 -6.42 -13.66
N LYS A 148 -11.06 -6.65 -13.06
CA LYS A 148 -12.15 -7.45 -13.66
C LYS A 148 -12.69 -6.83 -14.94
N ASP A 149 -12.62 -5.51 -15.05
CA ASP A 149 -13.16 -4.75 -16.17
C ASP A 149 -12.14 -4.53 -17.30
N ILE A 150 -10.92 -5.07 -17.17
CA ILE A 150 -9.90 -4.99 -18.22
C ILE A 150 -10.32 -5.88 -19.41
N THR A 151 -10.41 -5.28 -20.58
CA THR A 151 -10.86 -5.92 -21.83
C THR A 151 -9.77 -6.03 -22.87
N VAL A 152 -8.55 -5.71 -22.54
CA VAL A 152 -7.37 -5.76 -23.44
C VAL A 152 -6.35 -6.76 -22.92
N PRO A 153 -5.46 -7.29 -23.79
CA PRO A 153 -4.35 -8.14 -23.35
C PRO A 153 -3.51 -7.47 -22.28
N CYS A 154 -3.10 -8.23 -21.27
CA CYS A 154 -2.37 -7.74 -20.11
C CYS A 154 -1.10 -8.50 -19.84
N LEU A 155 0.00 -7.79 -19.61
CA LEU A 155 1.21 -8.29 -18.97
C LEU A 155 1.27 -7.74 -17.54
N VAL A 156 1.41 -8.62 -16.57
CA VAL A 156 1.75 -8.29 -15.18
C VAL A 156 3.21 -8.68 -14.97
N ILE A 157 4.01 -7.80 -14.40
CA ILE A 157 5.38 -8.09 -14.01
C ILE A 157 5.46 -7.99 -12.48
N GLY A 158 5.90 -9.08 -11.85
CA GLY A 158 6.23 -9.13 -10.44
C GLY A 158 7.73 -9.16 -10.23
N ASN A 159 8.20 -8.69 -9.08
CA ASN A 159 9.59 -8.75 -8.67
C ASN A 159 9.73 -9.69 -7.47
N THR A 160 10.70 -10.63 -7.51
CA THR A 160 10.78 -11.66 -6.46
C THR A 160 11.31 -11.15 -5.13
N ASP A 161 12.03 -10.01 -5.13
CA ASP A 161 12.56 -9.38 -3.91
C ASP A 161 11.83 -8.05 -3.60
N ASP A 162 10.59 -7.92 -4.10
CA ASP A 162 9.81 -6.70 -3.93
C ASP A 162 9.55 -6.41 -2.45
N ASP A 163 10.00 -5.25 -1.99
CA ASP A 163 9.90 -4.76 -0.62
C ASP A 163 8.71 -3.79 -0.40
N GLY A 164 7.85 -3.68 -1.41
CA GLY A 164 6.58 -2.93 -1.37
C GLY A 164 5.38 -3.84 -1.65
N ILE A 165 5.41 -4.53 -2.79
CA ILE A 165 4.32 -5.36 -3.29
C ILE A 165 4.71 -6.84 -3.18
N THR A 166 4.17 -7.51 -2.17
CA THR A 166 4.46 -8.92 -1.90
C THR A 166 3.75 -9.87 -2.88
N PRO A 167 4.18 -11.13 -3.01
CA PRO A 167 3.67 -12.05 -4.04
C PRO A 167 2.16 -12.21 -4.08
N SER A 168 1.49 -12.23 -2.92
CA SER A 168 0.03 -12.37 -2.88
C SER A 168 -0.70 -11.21 -3.57
N HIS A 169 -0.18 -9.97 -3.47
CA HIS A 169 -0.76 -8.82 -4.16
C HIS A 169 -0.67 -8.96 -5.67
N THR A 170 0.51 -9.34 -6.18
CA THR A 170 0.75 -9.53 -7.62
C THR A 170 -0.10 -10.67 -8.17
N ASN A 171 -0.12 -11.82 -7.49
CA ASN A 171 -0.91 -12.97 -7.90
C ASN A 171 -2.41 -12.66 -7.89
N ASN A 172 -2.93 -12.05 -6.80
CA ASN A 172 -4.34 -11.69 -6.71
C ASN A 172 -4.75 -10.70 -7.79
N LEU A 173 -3.89 -9.72 -8.12
CA LEU A 173 -4.16 -8.79 -9.21
C LEU A 173 -4.22 -9.51 -10.55
N PHE A 174 -3.23 -10.38 -10.84
CA PHE A 174 -3.21 -11.18 -12.06
C PHE A 174 -4.45 -12.05 -12.21
N GLU A 175 -4.84 -12.76 -11.14
CA GLU A 175 -6.05 -13.59 -11.16
C GLU A 175 -7.31 -12.77 -11.39
N ALA A 176 -7.40 -11.55 -10.84
CA ALA A 176 -8.55 -10.68 -10.97
C ALA A 176 -8.73 -10.09 -12.39
N ILE A 177 -7.70 -10.08 -13.25
CA ILE A 177 -7.82 -9.57 -14.63
C ILE A 177 -8.83 -10.39 -15.41
N GLY A 178 -9.86 -9.73 -15.94
CA GLY A 178 -10.98 -10.37 -16.66
C GLY A 178 -10.63 -10.87 -18.04
N HIS A 179 -9.59 -10.36 -18.70
CA HIS A 179 -9.19 -10.74 -20.05
C HIS A 179 -8.42 -12.05 -20.08
N SER A 180 -8.76 -12.97 -21.00
CA SER A 180 -8.13 -14.30 -21.12
C SER A 180 -6.68 -14.25 -21.63
N ASN A 181 -6.35 -13.28 -22.51
CA ASN A 181 -4.98 -13.06 -22.97
C ASN A 181 -4.24 -12.24 -21.91
N LYS A 182 -3.77 -12.93 -20.87
CA LYS A 182 -2.97 -12.34 -19.79
C LYS A 182 -1.76 -13.19 -19.47
N ARG A 183 -0.65 -12.57 -19.10
CA ARG A 183 0.60 -13.24 -18.71
C ARG A 183 1.16 -12.60 -17.44
N LEU A 184 1.72 -13.42 -16.57
CA LEU A 184 2.47 -12.99 -15.39
C LEU A 184 3.92 -13.43 -15.57
N ASP A 185 4.85 -12.48 -15.57
CA ASP A 185 6.30 -12.72 -15.60
C ASP A 185 6.92 -12.20 -14.30
N TRP A 186 7.93 -12.90 -13.80
CA TRP A 186 8.68 -12.53 -12.61
C TRP A 186 10.10 -12.13 -12.96
N ILE A 187 10.57 -11.01 -12.39
CA ILE A 187 11.97 -10.58 -12.48
C ILE A 187 12.67 -11.04 -11.20
N GLU A 188 13.52 -12.04 -11.36
CA GLU A 188 14.21 -12.70 -10.25
C GLU A 188 15.21 -11.76 -9.58
N GLY A 189 15.20 -11.66 -8.24
CA GLY A 189 16.10 -10.82 -7.44
C GLY A 189 15.85 -9.32 -7.58
N ALA A 190 14.77 -8.88 -8.24
CA ALA A 190 14.46 -7.47 -8.41
C ALA A 190 13.70 -6.91 -7.19
N ASN A 191 14.12 -5.73 -6.71
CA ASN A 191 13.40 -4.95 -5.70
C ASN A 191 12.32 -4.05 -6.34
N HIS A 192 11.51 -3.36 -5.51
CA HIS A 192 10.33 -2.61 -5.95
C HIS A 192 10.62 -1.57 -7.06
N TYR A 193 11.69 -0.81 -6.94
CA TYR A 193 12.06 0.27 -7.88
C TYR A 193 13.27 -0.05 -8.75
N TYR A 194 13.77 -1.27 -8.73
CA TYR A 194 15.06 -1.62 -9.37
C TYR A 194 16.22 -0.74 -8.86
N PHE A 195 16.11 -0.26 -7.61
CA PHE A 195 17.10 0.64 -7.04
C PHE A 195 18.46 -0.08 -6.93
N GLY A 196 19.49 0.49 -7.59
CA GLY A 196 20.82 -0.11 -7.68
C GLY A 196 20.90 -1.34 -8.62
N GLN A 197 19.86 -1.64 -9.40
CA GLN A 197 19.74 -2.83 -10.24
C GLN A 197 19.43 -2.47 -11.71
N PRO A 198 20.29 -1.74 -12.43
CA PRO A 198 20.02 -1.30 -13.80
C PRO A 198 19.81 -2.47 -14.78
N GLU A 199 20.46 -3.62 -14.54
CA GLU A 199 20.27 -4.84 -15.31
C GLU A 199 18.85 -5.40 -15.15
N LYS A 200 18.26 -5.35 -13.95
CA LYS A 200 16.88 -5.80 -13.69
C LYS A 200 15.85 -4.84 -14.31
N SER A 201 16.11 -3.55 -14.25
CA SER A 201 15.31 -2.56 -14.97
C SER A 201 15.31 -2.82 -16.49
N ASN A 202 16.48 -3.12 -17.06
CA ASN A 202 16.59 -3.48 -18.47
C ASN A 202 15.88 -4.81 -18.79
N GLU A 203 16.01 -5.83 -17.94
CA GLU A 203 15.32 -7.12 -18.07
C GLU A 203 13.79 -6.91 -18.12
N SER A 204 13.24 -6.12 -17.20
CA SER A 204 11.83 -5.75 -17.19
C SER A 204 11.39 -5.03 -18.47
N ALA A 205 12.20 -4.08 -18.96
CA ALA A 205 11.91 -3.37 -20.22
C ALA A 205 11.94 -4.32 -21.44
N GLN A 206 12.86 -5.27 -21.49
CA GLN A 206 12.91 -6.28 -22.58
C GLN A 206 11.71 -7.23 -22.52
N THR A 207 11.28 -7.63 -21.31
CA THR A 207 10.05 -8.41 -21.12
C THR A 207 8.83 -7.68 -21.66
N CYS A 208 8.68 -6.39 -21.35
CA CYS A 208 7.62 -5.55 -21.92
C CYS A 208 7.69 -5.49 -23.44
N LYS A 209 8.88 -5.25 -24.01
CA LYS A 209 9.08 -5.17 -25.46
C LYS A 209 8.73 -6.49 -26.15
N ALA A 210 9.18 -7.62 -25.59
CA ALA A 210 8.84 -8.94 -26.12
C ALA A 210 7.33 -9.18 -26.15
N TRP A 211 6.64 -8.87 -25.05
CA TRP A 211 5.18 -8.95 -24.96
C TRP A 211 4.48 -8.08 -26.02
N LEU A 212 4.89 -6.81 -26.19
CA LEU A 212 4.30 -5.92 -27.18
C LEU A 212 4.47 -6.44 -28.62
N ASN A 213 5.65 -7.01 -28.94
CA ASN A 213 5.88 -7.66 -30.24
C ASN A 213 4.96 -8.88 -30.44
N GLU A 214 4.82 -9.74 -29.44
CA GLU A 214 3.90 -10.90 -29.47
C GLU A 214 2.45 -10.46 -29.72
N GLN A 215 2.04 -9.35 -29.14
CA GLN A 215 0.70 -8.76 -29.36
C GLN A 215 0.60 -7.97 -30.68
N ARG A 216 1.70 -7.84 -31.45
CA ARG A 216 1.78 -7.05 -32.70
C ARG A 216 1.43 -5.57 -32.51
N LEU A 217 1.83 -5.00 -31.39
CA LEU A 217 1.59 -3.58 -31.06
C LEU A 217 2.78 -2.68 -31.41
N ILE A 218 3.95 -3.28 -31.62
CA ILE A 218 5.19 -2.62 -32.12
C ILE A 218 5.89 -3.52 -33.11
#